data_9a4c7287d7b38784bb180e72c6dc3aba
#
_entry.id   9a4c7287d7b38784bb180e72c6dc3aba
#
_cell.length_a   1.000
_cell.length_b   1.000
_cell.length_c   1.000
_cell.angle_alpha   90.00
_cell.angle_beta   90.00
_cell.angle_gamma   90.00
#
_symmetry.space_group_name_H-M   'P 1'
#
loop_
_entity.id
_entity.type
_entity.pdbx_description
1 polymer ?
#
loop_
_entity_poly.entity_id
_entity_poly.type
_entity_poly.pdbx_seq_one_letter_code
_entity_poly.pdbx_strand_id
1 'polypeptide(L)'
;VPGENLTRLEAQERKSVVDVQSYEIDLDLTRGAEVFGSSTTVRFTATPGASTFIDALTRTVHSVTLNGTALDVAAVSDGVRVQLDDLAAENVLEVVADAEYTNTGEGLHRFVDPVDGEVYLYSQFEVPDSRRVFAVFEQPDLKATFRFTVTAPSRWQVVSNQPTPEPAVDGEVATWSFTPTPVLSSYVTAIIAGPYDVVRSDLTSSDGRTIPLGIFTRRSLTEYLDADYIFEKTRQGFAYYEEKFRYAYPFEKYDQLFVPEFNAGAMENAGAVTFVETYVFRSKVTDAIKERRVVTILHEL
;
A
#
# COMPACT_ATOMS: atom_id res chain seq x y z
N VAL A 1 -21.48 -9.11 -19.39
CA VAL A 1 -20.92 -8.96 -18.03
C VAL A 1 -19.62 -8.19 -18.21
N PRO A 2 -19.40 -7.05 -17.51
CA PRO A 2 -18.11 -6.38 -17.51
C PRO A 2 -17.03 -7.40 -17.13
N GLY A 3 -15.89 -7.34 -17.80
CA GLY A 3 -14.74 -8.18 -17.41
C GLY A 3 -14.19 -7.73 -16.06
N GLU A 4 -13.38 -8.57 -15.42
CA GLU A 4 -12.69 -8.22 -14.17
C GLU A 4 -11.76 -6.99 -14.34
N ASN A 5 -11.15 -6.86 -15.51
CA ASN A 5 -10.23 -5.77 -15.80
C ASN A 5 -10.95 -4.56 -16.40
N LEU A 6 -10.49 -3.36 -15.99
CA LEU A 6 -10.96 -2.08 -16.52
C LEU A 6 -10.54 -1.94 -18.00
N THR A 7 -11.51 -1.70 -18.87
CA THR A 7 -11.24 -1.37 -20.25
C THR A 7 -10.90 0.12 -20.42
N ARG A 8 -10.24 0.46 -21.52
CA ARG A 8 -9.89 1.86 -21.85
C ARG A 8 -11.16 2.74 -21.94
N LEU A 9 -12.26 2.21 -22.48
CA LEU A 9 -13.50 2.96 -22.61
C LEU A 9 -14.11 3.24 -21.25
N GLU A 10 -14.23 2.22 -20.38
CA GLU A 10 -14.71 2.37 -19.01
C GLU A 10 -13.85 3.37 -18.22
N ALA A 11 -12.52 3.34 -18.37
CA ALA A 11 -11.62 4.30 -17.73
C ALA A 11 -11.90 5.74 -18.17
N GLN A 12 -12.08 5.95 -19.47
CA GLN A 12 -12.40 7.28 -20.03
C GLN A 12 -13.78 7.78 -19.57
N GLU A 13 -14.79 6.92 -19.57
CA GLU A 13 -16.13 7.23 -19.11
C GLU A 13 -16.11 7.58 -17.62
N ARG A 14 -15.51 6.73 -16.78
CA ARG A 14 -15.40 6.95 -15.34
C ARG A 14 -14.66 8.26 -15.02
N LYS A 15 -13.52 8.54 -15.68
CA LYS A 15 -12.77 9.79 -15.52
C LYS A 15 -13.58 11.03 -15.91
N SER A 16 -14.49 10.90 -16.87
CA SER A 16 -15.35 12.03 -17.27
C SER A 16 -16.48 12.34 -16.26
N VAL A 17 -16.77 11.39 -15.37
CA VAL A 17 -17.88 11.44 -14.43
C VAL A 17 -17.43 11.80 -13.03
N VAL A 18 -16.30 11.27 -12.55
CA VAL A 18 -15.85 11.40 -11.16
C VAL A 18 -14.51 12.11 -11.02
N ASP A 19 -14.38 12.85 -9.90
CA ASP A 19 -13.12 13.37 -9.40
C ASP A 19 -12.99 13.01 -7.92
N VAL A 20 -11.94 12.24 -7.56
CA VAL A 20 -11.80 11.65 -6.23
C VAL A 20 -10.95 12.53 -5.34
N GLN A 21 -11.40 12.78 -4.12
CA GLN A 21 -10.68 13.62 -3.17
C GLN A 21 -9.90 12.80 -2.13
N SER A 22 -10.56 11.85 -1.47
CA SER A 22 -9.93 11.13 -0.36
C SER A 22 -10.50 9.74 -0.13
N TYR A 23 -9.63 8.89 0.41
CA TYR A 23 -9.95 7.59 0.97
C TYR A 23 -9.58 7.56 2.46
N GLU A 24 -10.50 7.09 3.30
CA GLU A 24 -10.25 6.68 4.68
C GLU A 24 -10.46 5.16 4.73
N ILE A 25 -9.41 4.43 5.10
CA ILE A 25 -9.37 2.97 4.98
C ILE A 25 -9.00 2.39 6.33
N ASP A 26 -9.90 1.59 6.91
CA ASP A 26 -9.69 0.87 8.15
C ASP A 26 -9.47 -0.62 7.83
N LEU A 27 -8.32 -1.17 8.22
CA LEU A 27 -7.95 -2.56 8.03
C LEU A 27 -7.83 -3.25 9.39
N ASP A 28 -8.58 -4.34 9.58
CA ASP A 28 -8.50 -5.20 10.76
C ASP A 28 -7.80 -6.51 10.41
N LEU A 29 -6.51 -6.60 10.74
CA LEU A 29 -5.63 -7.74 10.46
C LEU A 29 -5.67 -8.81 11.57
N THR A 30 -6.64 -8.73 12.49
CA THR A 30 -6.76 -9.66 13.63
C THR A 30 -7.77 -10.79 13.38
N ARG A 31 -8.40 -10.84 12.20
CA ARG A 31 -9.50 -11.76 11.87
C ARG A 31 -9.08 -13.17 11.43
N GLY A 32 -7.84 -13.56 11.66
CA GLY A 32 -7.35 -14.89 11.38
C GLY A 32 -6.42 -14.98 10.17
N ALA A 33 -6.37 -16.13 9.52
CA ALA A 33 -5.36 -16.43 8.51
C ALA A 33 -5.83 -16.27 7.07
N GLU A 34 -7.13 -16.22 6.83
CA GLU A 34 -7.71 -16.21 5.47
C GLU A 34 -8.21 -14.83 5.06
N VAL A 35 -8.81 -14.10 5.99
CA VAL A 35 -9.49 -12.83 5.72
C VAL A 35 -9.06 -11.75 6.69
N PHE A 36 -9.23 -10.52 6.28
CA PHE A 36 -9.10 -9.31 7.12
C PHE A 36 -10.28 -8.39 6.85
N GLY A 37 -10.62 -7.57 7.86
CA GLY A 37 -11.67 -6.56 7.71
C GLY A 37 -11.18 -5.38 6.90
N SER A 38 -12.01 -4.88 6.00
CA SER A 38 -11.76 -3.67 5.21
C SER A 38 -12.99 -2.79 5.22
N SER A 39 -12.85 -1.58 5.77
CA SER A 39 -13.88 -0.56 5.73
C SER A 39 -13.31 0.66 5.03
N THR A 40 -13.97 1.14 3.98
CA THR A 40 -13.48 2.24 3.16
C THR A 40 -14.54 3.33 3.07
N THR A 41 -14.15 4.57 3.39
CA THR A 41 -14.94 5.76 3.12
C THR A 41 -14.28 6.56 2.01
N VAL A 42 -14.99 6.79 0.92
CA VAL A 42 -14.52 7.53 -0.26
C VAL A 42 -15.31 8.82 -0.40
N ARG A 43 -14.61 9.94 -0.55
CA ARG A 43 -15.19 11.24 -0.86
C ARG A 43 -14.82 11.64 -2.28
N PHE A 44 -15.83 11.96 -3.09
CA PHE A 44 -15.63 12.32 -4.48
C PHE A 44 -16.75 13.25 -5.00
N THR A 45 -16.42 14.05 -5.99
CA THR A 45 -17.43 14.78 -6.77
C THR A 45 -17.78 13.99 -8.01
N ALA A 46 -19.00 14.20 -8.52
CA ALA A 46 -19.47 13.56 -9.74
C ALA A 46 -20.42 14.47 -10.53
N THR A 47 -20.65 14.11 -11.79
CA THR A 47 -21.73 14.71 -12.58
C THR A 47 -23.07 14.27 -12.00
N PRO A 48 -23.94 15.21 -11.56
CA PRO A 48 -25.23 14.86 -10.96
C PRO A 48 -26.09 14.00 -11.89
N GLY A 49 -26.70 12.94 -11.33
CA GLY A 49 -27.51 11.97 -12.07
C GLY A 49 -26.72 10.96 -12.90
N ALA A 50 -25.40 11.04 -12.91
CA ALA A 50 -24.56 10.06 -13.60
C ALA A 50 -24.46 8.74 -12.83
N SER A 51 -24.06 7.69 -13.53
CA SER A 51 -23.78 6.37 -12.99
C SER A 51 -22.33 5.98 -13.27
N THR A 52 -21.73 5.23 -12.36
CA THR A 52 -20.39 4.65 -12.50
C THR A 52 -20.27 3.41 -11.62
N PHE A 53 -19.05 2.92 -11.43
CA PHE A 53 -18.75 1.84 -10.49
C PHE A 53 -17.45 2.10 -9.75
N ILE A 54 -17.33 1.52 -8.56
CA ILE A 54 -16.08 1.41 -7.81
C ILE A 54 -15.63 -0.05 -7.79
N ASP A 55 -14.31 -0.28 -7.83
CA ASP A 55 -13.74 -1.63 -7.80
C ASP A 55 -13.63 -2.12 -6.35
N ALA A 56 -14.06 -3.35 -6.10
CA ALA A 56 -14.00 -4.01 -4.79
C ALA A 56 -13.97 -5.53 -5.01
N LEU A 57 -12.77 -6.06 -5.23
CA LEU A 57 -12.54 -7.50 -5.40
C LEU A 57 -12.28 -8.11 -4.03
N THR A 58 -13.35 -8.38 -3.28
CA THR A 58 -13.30 -8.85 -1.90
C THR A 58 -14.06 -10.18 -1.77
N ARG A 59 -13.82 -10.88 -0.66
CA ARG A 59 -14.52 -12.14 -0.38
C ARG A 59 -16.02 -11.92 -0.14
N THR A 60 -16.35 -10.88 0.65
CA THR A 60 -17.72 -10.57 1.01
C THR A 60 -17.88 -9.06 1.22
N VAL A 61 -18.82 -8.46 0.52
CA VAL A 61 -19.26 -7.09 0.82
C VAL A 61 -20.42 -7.19 1.82
N HIS A 62 -20.26 -6.59 2.99
CA HIS A 62 -21.27 -6.60 4.07
C HIS A 62 -22.28 -5.46 3.95
N SER A 63 -21.80 -4.27 3.59
CA SER A 63 -22.64 -3.10 3.42
C SER A 63 -22.06 -2.10 2.42
N VAL A 64 -22.94 -1.41 1.75
CA VAL A 64 -22.64 -0.26 0.88
C VAL A 64 -23.58 0.86 1.26
N THR A 65 -23.05 2.04 1.57
CA THR A 65 -23.84 3.23 1.89
C THR A 65 -23.39 4.39 1.01
N LEU A 66 -24.30 4.95 0.23
CA LEU A 66 -24.03 6.13 -0.61
C LEU A 66 -24.84 7.32 -0.09
N ASN A 67 -24.14 8.39 0.30
CA ASN A 67 -24.74 9.62 0.83
C ASN A 67 -25.70 9.38 2.01
N GLY A 68 -25.33 8.43 2.90
CA GLY A 68 -26.15 8.03 4.07
C GLY A 68 -27.31 7.07 3.75
N THR A 69 -27.50 6.67 2.48
CA THR A 69 -28.51 5.70 2.08
C THR A 69 -27.88 4.33 1.89
N ALA A 70 -28.37 3.32 2.64
CA ALA A 70 -27.93 1.94 2.46
C ALA A 70 -28.43 1.38 1.13
N LEU A 71 -27.54 0.76 0.37
CA LEU A 71 -27.84 0.09 -0.88
C LEU A 71 -28.00 -1.42 -0.66
N ASP A 72 -28.81 -2.06 -1.48
CA ASP A 72 -28.91 -3.52 -1.49
C ASP A 72 -27.67 -4.12 -2.12
N VAL A 73 -26.79 -4.70 -1.29
CA VAL A 73 -25.52 -5.28 -1.71
C VAL A 73 -25.70 -6.32 -2.82
N ALA A 74 -26.74 -7.14 -2.73
CA ALA A 74 -27.01 -8.17 -3.75
C ALA A 74 -27.38 -7.59 -5.13
N ALA A 75 -27.90 -6.36 -5.13
CA ALA A 75 -28.26 -5.66 -6.37
C ALA A 75 -27.09 -4.86 -6.96
N VAL A 76 -26.20 -4.30 -6.12
CA VAL A 76 -25.16 -3.38 -6.58
C VAL A 76 -23.77 -4.00 -6.70
N SER A 77 -23.50 -5.12 -6.02
CA SER A 77 -22.17 -5.77 -6.03
C SER A 77 -22.21 -7.08 -6.81
N ASP A 78 -21.25 -7.25 -7.72
CA ASP A 78 -21.04 -8.52 -8.44
C ASP A 78 -19.81 -9.31 -7.91
N GLY A 79 -19.21 -8.85 -6.81
CA GLY A 79 -17.98 -9.43 -6.21
C GLY A 79 -16.68 -8.87 -6.78
N VAL A 80 -16.74 -8.05 -7.83
CA VAL A 80 -15.59 -7.36 -8.44
C VAL A 80 -15.80 -5.85 -8.42
N ARG A 81 -17.03 -5.40 -8.61
CA ARG A 81 -17.43 -4.00 -8.71
C ARG A 81 -18.67 -3.72 -7.88
N VAL A 82 -18.79 -2.50 -7.45
CA VAL A 82 -20.01 -1.96 -6.85
C VAL A 82 -20.56 -0.87 -7.76
N GLN A 83 -21.76 -1.09 -8.28
CA GLN A 83 -22.45 -0.12 -9.15
C GLN A 83 -22.97 1.05 -8.32
N LEU A 84 -22.76 2.26 -8.82
CA LEU A 84 -23.17 3.52 -8.21
C LEU A 84 -24.05 4.29 -9.19
N ASP A 85 -25.30 4.47 -8.88
CA ASP A 85 -26.27 5.16 -9.73
C ASP A 85 -26.77 6.46 -9.09
N ASP A 86 -27.27 7.36 -9.91
CA ASP A 86 -27.88 8.64 -9.51
C ASP A 86 -26.99 9.46 -8.56
N LEU A 87 -25.74 9.66 -8.96
CA LEU A 87 -24.73 10.37 -8.16
C LEU A 87 -25.12 11.83 -7.93
N ALA A 88 -24.84 12.33 -6.73
CA ALA A 88 -24.92 13.75 -6.41
C ALA A 88 -23.68 14.49 -6.92
N ALA A 89 -23.67 15.83 -6.82
CA ALA A 89 -22.48 16.64 -7.11
C ALA A 89 -21.33 16.33 -6.13
N GLU A 90 -21.64 16.10 -4.85
CA GLU A 90 -20.73 15.66 -3.80
C GLU A 90 -21.22 14.34 -3.23
N ASN A 91 -20.30 13.37 -3.08
CA ASN A 91 -20.64 12.02 -2.66
C ASN A 91 -19.72 11.52 -1.54
N VAL A 92 -20.33 10.77 -0.64
CA VAL A 92 -19.64 9.97 0.38
C VAL A 92 -20.12 8.53 0.22
N LEU A 93 -19.19 7.66 -0.11
CA LEU A 93 -19.42 6.22 -0.23
C LEU A 93 -18.73 5.49 0.90
N GLU A 94 -19.46 4.61 1.57
CA GLU A 94 -18.90 3.70 2.58
C GLU A 94 -19.10 2.25 2.11
N VAL A 95 -18.03 1.47 2.11
CA VAL A 95 -18.04 0.03 1.78
C VAL A 95 -17.38 -0.73 2.91
N VAL A 96 -18.11 -1.68 3.49
CA VAL A 96 -17.58 -2.60 4.52
C VAL A 96 -17.51 -4.00 3.94
N ALA A 97 -16.35 -4.62 4.02
CA ALA A 97 -16.09 -5.91 3.40
C ALA A 97 -15.12 -6.77 4.25
N ASP A 98 -15.11 -8.08 3.97
CA ASP A 98 -14.01 -8.95 4.28
C ASP A 98 -13.18 -9.15 3.01
N ALA A 99 -11.91 -8.79 3.07
CA ALA A 99 -10.93 -9.03 2.02
C ALA A 99 -10.11 -10.29 2.32
N GLU A 100 -9.49 -10.87 1.29
CA GLU A 100 -8.69 -12.08 1.43
C GLU A 100 -7.19 -11.78 1.41
N TYR A 101 -6.45 -12.47 2.29
CA TYR A 101 -5.01 -12.57 2.11
C TYR A 101 -4.70 -13.41 0.87
N THR A 102 -3.65 -13.04 0.17
CA THR A 102 -3.13 -13.82 -0.97
C THR A 102 -1.81 -14.49 -0.60
N ASN A 103 -1.39 -15.41 -1.43
CA ASN A 103 -0.04 -16.00 -1.45
C ASN A 103 0.56 -15.95 -2.87
N THR A 104 0.04 -15.07 -3.70
CA THR A 104 0.42 -14.92 -5.12
C THR A 104 1.26 -13.68 -5.39
N GLY A 105 1.51 -12.83 -4.37
CA GLY A 105 2.23 -11.57 -4.52
C GLY A 105 1.37 -10.42 -5.02
N GLU A 106 0.04 -10.55 -4.96
CA GLU A 106 -0.95 -9.54 -5.37
C GLU A 106 -1.82 -9.14 -4.18
N GLY A 107 -2.28 -7.91 -4.12
CA GLY A 107 -3.09 -7.42 -3.01
C GLY A 107 -2.31 -7.42 -1.70
N LEU A 108 -2.84 -8.01 -0.62
CA LEU A 108 -2.14 -8.18 0.65
C LEU A 108 -1.65 -9.62 0.80
N HIS A 109 -0.37 -9.82 0.49
CA HIS A 109 0.29 -11.13 0.54
C HIS A 109 0.60 -11.51 1.99
N ARG A 110 0.30 -12.77 2.34
CA ARG A 110 0.55 -13.35 3.66
C ARG A 110 1.53 -14.51 3.56
N PHE A 111 2.68 -14.34 4.23
CA PHE A 111 3.73 -15.35 4.34
C PHE A 111 3.86 -15.80 5.79
N VAL A 112 4.03 -17.11 6.00
CA VAL A 112 4.39 -17.68 7.30
C VAL A 112 5.82 -18.18 7.20
N ASP A 113 6.73 -17.59 7.96
CA ASP A 113 8.13 -17.96 7.92
C ASP A 113 8.31 -19.36 8.56
N PRO A 114 8.83 -20.35 7.80
CA PRO A 114 9.02 -21.70 8.33
C PRO A 114 10.12 -21.78 9.40
N VAL A 115 10.93 -20.73 9.58
CA VAL A 115 12.02 -20.69 10.56
C VAL A 115 11.51 -20.32 11.94
N ASP A 116 10.66 -19.29 12.04
CA ASP A 116 10.18 -18.76 13.32
C ASP A 116 8.65 -18.93 13.52
N GLY A 117 7.93 -19.36 12.49
CA GLY A 117 6.48 -19.52 12.51
C GLY A 117 5.70 -18.21 12.49
N GLU A 118 6.37 -17.07 12.33
CA GLU A 118 5.75 -15.75 12.35
C GLU A 118 5.13 -15.38 11.01
N VAL A 119 4.15 -14.47 11.08
CA VAL A 119 3.41 -13.98 9.92
C VAL A 119 3.98 -12.65 9.45
N TYR A 120 4.28 -12.55 8.17
CA TYR A 120 4.74 -11.34 7.50
C TYR A 120 3.81 -11.00 6.36
N LEU A 121 3.32 -9.76 6.35
CA LEU A 121 2.41 -9.23 5.34
C LEU A 121 3.09 -8.12 4.55
N TYR A 122 2.82 -8.07 3.26
CA TYR A 122 3.12 -6.91 2.42
C TYR A 122 2.07 -6.76 1.33
N SER A 123 1.83 -5.53 0.93
CA SER A 123 0.95 -5.24 -0.19
C SER A 123 1.70 -5.12 -1.51
N GLN A 124 1.03 -5.50 -2.61
CA GLN A 124 1.45 -5.21 -3.97
C GLN A 124 0.21 -4.81 -4.76
N PHE A 125 0.17 -3.56 -5.21
CA PHE A 125 -1.01 -2.95 -5.81
C PHE A 125 -0.84 -2.55 -7.27
N GLU A 126 0.34 -2.64 -7.81
CA GLU A 126 0.58 -2.35 -9.22
C GLU A 126 -0.16 -3.35 -10.10
N VAL A 127 -0.66 -2.79 -11.06
CA VAL A 127 -2.06 -2.41 -11.26
C VAL A 127 -2.72 -3.64 -11.83
N PRO A 128 -3.84 -4.10 -11.33
CA PRO A 128 -4.91 -3.38 -10.62
C PRO A 128 -5.29 -4.01 -9.26
N ASP A 129 -4.41 -4.11 -8.29
CA ASP A 129 -4.61 -4.98 -7.13
C ASP A 129 -4.91 -4.28 -5.78
N SER A 130 -4.97 -2.93 -5.72
CA SER A 130 -5.46 -2.24 -4.51
C SER A 130 -6.93 -2.57 -4.21
N ARG A 131 -7.74 -2.84 -5.22
CA ARG A 131 -9.13 -3.29 -5.10
C ARG A 131 -9.32 -4.63 -4.37
N ARG A 132 -8.25 -5.41 -4.19
CA ARG A 132 -8.23 -6.64 -3.38
C ARG A 132 -8.17 -6.36 -1.88
N VAL A 133 -7.82 -5.12 -1.51
CA VAL A 133 -7.62 -4.73 -0.12
C VAL A 133 -8.65 -3.72 0.35
N PHE A 134 -9.05 -2.77 -0.50
CA PHE A 134 -10.07 -1.76 -0.17
C PHE A 134 -10.86 -1.36 -1.41
N ALA A 135 -12.07 -0.83 -1.20
CA ALA A 135 -12.87 -0.29 -2.30
C ALA A 135 -12.19 0.95 -2.89
N VAL A 136 -11.97 0.97 -4.20
CA VAL A 136 -11.18 2.01 -4.87
C VAL A 136 -11.63 2.21 -6.31
N PHE A 137 -11.58 3.42 -6.79
CA PHE A 137 -11.60 3.69 -8.23
C PHE A 137 -10.22 3.29 -8.79
N GLU A 138 -10.06 2.02 -9.18
CA GLU A 138 -8.78 1.40 -9.57
C GLU A 138 -8.33 1.92 -10.94
N GLN A 139 -7.79 3.13 -10.92
CA GLN A 139 -7.38 3.85 -12.12
C GLN A 139 -6.29 4.87 -11.74
N PRO A 140 -5.06 4.75 -12.29
CA PRO A 140 -3.92 5.55 -11.86
C PRO A 140 -4.10 7.06 -11.97
N ASP A 141 -4.91 7.55 -12.89
CA ASP A 141 -5.17 8.98 -13.09
C ASP A 141 -6.34 9.53 -12.24
N LEU A 142 -7.02 8.68 -11.46
CA LEU A 142 -7.95 9.07 -10.41
C LEU A 142 -7.21 9.12 -9.07
N LYS A 143 -6.34 10.13 -8.93
CA LYS A 143 -5.51 10.32 -7.75
C LYS A 143 -6.31 10.93 -6.60
N ALA A 144 -5.93 10.60 -5.38
CA ALA A 144 -6.55 11.10 -4.16
C ALA A 144 -5.56 11.09 -2.99
N THR A 145 -5.98 11.57 -1.83
CA THR A 145 -5.28 11.33 -0.56
C THR A 145 -5.77 10.03 0.05
N PHE A 146 -4.88 9.31 0.75
CA PHE A 146 -5.18 8.04 1.43
C PHE A 146 -4.82 8.14 2.89
N ARG A 147 -5.76 7.79 3.78
CA ARG A 147 -5.52 7.67 5.21
C ARG A 147 -5.82 6.24 5.65
N PHE A 148 -4.80 5.55 6.13
CA PHE A 148 -4.92 4.20 6.65
C PHE A 148 -5.04 4.20 8.18
N THR A 149 -5.95 3.38 8.69
CA THR A 149 -5.99 2.94 10.08
C THR A 149 -5.85 1.43 10.08
N VAL A 150 -4.86 0.90 10.80
CA VAL A 150 -4.56 -0.53 10.79
C VAL A 150 -4.61 -1.07 12.21
N THR A 151 -5.43 -2.08 12.43
CA THR A 151 -5.49 -2.84 13.68
C THR A 151 -4.80 -4.18 13.48
N ALA A 152 -3.80 -4.48 14.31
CA ALA A 152 -2.95 -5.66 14.20
C ALA A 152 -2.43 -6.10 15.59
N PRO A 153 -1.77 -7.27 15.72
CA PRO A 153 -1.09 -7.65 16.95
C PRO A 153 -0.10 -6.57 17.42
N SER A 154 -0.15 -6.20 18.72
CA SER A 154 0.62 -5.08 19.28
C SER A 154 2.14 -5.23 19.16
N ARG A 155 2.64 -6.47 18.99
CA ARG A 155 4.05 -6.80 18.80
C ARG A 155 4.55 -6.64 17.35
N TRP A 156 3.65 -6.31 16.40
CA TRP A 156 4.01 -6.12 15.00
C TRP A 156 4.54 -4.70 14.73
N GLN A 157 5.32 -4.59 13.68
CA GLN A 157 5.56 -3.32 12.99
C GLN A 157 4.46 -3.14 11.95
N VAL A 158 3.96 -1.91 11.81
CA VAL A 158 3.04 -1.54 10.72
C VAL A 158 3.63 -0.35 9.99
N VAL A 159 3.83 -0.51 8.69
CA VAL A 159 4.43 0.49 7.81
C VAL A 159 3.46 0.79 6.68
N SER A 160 3.35 2.07 6.34
CA SER A 160 2.61 2.56 5.18
C SER A 160 3.40 3.70 4.52
N ASN A 161 2.79 4.45 3.63
CA ASN A 161 3.43 5.56 2.93
C ASN A 161 3.90 6.70 3.87
N GLN A 162 3.10 7.02 4.87
CA GLN A 162 3.40 8.07 5.86
C GLN A 162 4.22 7.51 7.04
N PRO A 163 4.89 8.38 7.82
CA PRO A 163 5.57 7.97 9.04
C PRO A 163 4.65 7.16 9.96
N THR A 164 5.18 6.06 10.49
CA THR A 164 4.42 5.20 11.40
C THR A 164 4.12 5.94 12.70
N PRO A 165 2.84 6.13 13.05
CA PRO A 165 2.44 6.77 14.31
C PRO A 165 2.67 5.86 15.50
N GLU A 166 2.70 6.44 16.70
CA GLU A 166 2.59 5.66 17.93
C GLU A 166 1.23 4.94 17.96
N PRO A 167 1.21 3.62 18.19
CA PRO A 167 -0.04 2.88 18.20
C PRO A 167 -0.83 3.08 19.50
N ALA A 168 -2.15 3.07 19.37
CA ALA A 168 -3.04 2.92 20.51
C ALA A 168 -3.10 1.44 20.88
N VAL A 169 -2.48 1.06 22.00
CA VAL A 169 -2.37 -0.33 22.45
C VAL A 169 -3.53 -0.71 23.37
N ASP A 170 -4.19 -1.83 23.09
CA ASP A 170 -5.20 -2.47 23.92
C ASP A 170 -4.88 -3.97 24.04
N GLY A 171 -4.13 -4.32 25.09
CA GLY A 171 -3.67 -5.69 25.35
C GLY A 171 -2.74 -6.21 24.26
N GLU A 172 -3.15 -7.28 23.61
CA GLU A 172 -2.38 -7.93 22.53
C GLU A 172 -2.62 -7.32 21.15
N VAL A 173 -3.49 -6.32 21.05
CA VAL A 173 -3.86 -5.63 19.82
C VAL A 173 -3.47 -4.17 19.89
N ALA A 174 -3.11 -3.58 18.79
CA ALA A 174 -2.86 -2.15 18.69
C ALA A 174 -3.42 -1.60 17.37
N THR A 175 -3.69 -0.29 17.37
CA THR A 175 -4.23 0.43 16.21
C THR A 175 -3.28 1.57 15.84
N TRP A 176 -2.85 1.59 14.60
CA TRP A 176 -2.02 2.63 13.99
C TRP A 176 -2.88 3.52 13.11
N SER A 177 -3.04 4.80 13.47
CA SER A 177 -3.80 5.79 12.69
C SER A 177 -2.84 6.72 11.95
N PHE A 178 -2.57 6.42 10.69
CA PHE A 178 -1.66 7.20 9.85
C PHE A 178 -2.27 8.56 9.48
N THR A 179 -1.40 9.54 9.23
CA THR A 179 -1.81 10.80 8.61
C THR A 179 -2.14 10.60 7.13
N PRO A 180 -2.98 11.46 6.52
CA PRO A 180 -3.26 11.38 5.09
C PRO A 180 -1.99 11.52 4.25
N THR A 181 -1.91 10.76 3.16
CA THR A 181 -0.84 10.91 2.17
C THR A 181 -0.99 12.22 1.38
N PRO A 182 0.06 12.68 0.69
CA PRO A 182 -0.13 13.55 -0.47
C PRO A 182 -1.08 12.91 -1.50
N VAL A 183 -1.48 13.68 -2.50
CA VAL A 183 -2.29 13.15 -3.61
C VAL A 183 -1.47 12.15 -4.42
N LEU A 184 -1.90 10.89 -4.42
CA LEU A 184 -1.21 9.74 -5.03
C LEU A 184 -2.17 8.93 -5.91
N SER A 185 -1.60 8.13 -6.81
CA SER A 185 -2.31 7.00 -7.42
C SER A 185 -2.46 5.86 -6.40
N SER A 186 -3.55 5.10 -6.46
CA SER A 186 -3.80 4.00 -5.52
C SER A 186 -2.70 2.93 -5.55
N TYR A 187 -2.12 2.65 -6.71
CA TYR A 187 -1.16 1.56 -6.89
C TYR A 187 0.20 1.79 -6.21
N VAL A 188 0.55 3.04 -5.84
CA VAL A 188 1.77 3.35 -5.07
C VAL A 188 1.52 3.49 -3.56
N THR A 189 0.30 3.19 -3.09
CA THR A 189 0.03 3.04 -1.66
C THR A 189 0.52 1.68 -1.17
N ALA A 190 0.84 1.58 0.12
CA ALA A 190 1.39 0.35 0.68
C ALA A 190 0.96 0.11 2.13
N ILE A 191 0.81 -1.17 2.47
CA ILE A 191 0.67 -1.68 3.83
C ILE A 191 1.62 -2.86 4.00
N ILE A 192 2.52 -2.75 4.96
CA ILE A 192 3.41 -3.83 5.36
C ILE A 192 3.23 -4.04 6.86
N ALA A 193 3.01 -5.26 7.30
CA ALA A 193 2.77 -5.56 8.70
C ALA A 193 3.34 -6.92 9.11
N GLY A 194 3.87 -7.00 10.33
CA GLY A 194 4.46 -8.23 10.86
C GLY A 194 5.56 -7.93 11.86
N PRO A 195 6.16 -8.96 12.46
CA PRO A 195 7.25 -8.77 13.40
C PRO A 195 8.60 -8.55 12.71
N TYR A 196 8.62 -7.63 11.73
CA TYR A 196 9.83 -7.24 11.01
C TYR A 196 10.87 -6.65 11.98
N ASP A 197 12.14 -6.98 11.76
CA ASP A 197 13.25 -6.23 12.34
C ASP A 197 13.54 -5.00 11.48
N VAL A 198 13.98 -3.92 12.12
CA VAL A 198 14.27 -2.66 11.45
C VAL A 198 15.61 -2.08 11.87
N VAL A 199 16.37 -1.61 10.88
CA VAL A 199 17.55 -0.77 11.09
C VAL A 199 17.22 0.64 10.66
N ARG A 200 17.49 1.63 11.51
CA ARG A 200 17.17 3.04 11.27
C ARG A 200 18.41 3.86 10.97
N SER A 201 18.25 4.87 10.15
CA SER A 201 19.23 5.89 9.82
C SER A 201 18.49 7.14 9.34
N ASP A 202 19.22 8.08 8.78
CA ASP A 202 18.69 9.29 8.15
C ASP A 202 19.60 9.80 7.02
N LEU A 203 19.07 10.77 6.29
CA LEU A 203 19.83 11.61 5.37
C LEU A 203 19.33 13.06 5.43
N THR A 204 20.15 13.99 4.97
CA THR A 204 19.74 15.39 4.78
C THR A 204 19.42 15.60 3.30
N SER A 205 18.18 15.98 3.01
CA SER A 205 17.70 16.34 1.67
C SER A 205 18.27 17.70 1.24
N SER A 206 18.24 17.98 -0.06
CA SER A 206 18.73 19.23 -0.65
C SER A 206 18.02 20.49 -0.16
N ASP A 207 16.81 20.36 0.39
CA ASP A 207 16.05 21.45 1.02
C ASP A 207 16.35 21.62 2.53
N GLY A 208 17.29 20.81 3.06
CA GLY A 208 17.73 20.87 4.46
C GLY A 208 16.88 20.05 5.43
N ARG A 209 15.82 19.37 4.98
CA ARG A 209 15.05 18.45 5.83
C ARG A 209 15.85 17.18 6.13
N THR A 210 15.72 16.68 7.35
CA THR A 210 16.15 15.32 7.69
C THR A 210 15.08 14.34 7.28
N ILE A 211 15.44 13.39 6.42
CA ILE A 211 14.56 12.30 5.96
C ILE A 211 14.93 11.04 6.73
N PRO A 212 14.05 10.52 7.59
CA PRO A 212 14.25 9.23 8.25
C PRO A 212 14.32 8.11 7.25
N LEU A 213 15.28 7.19 7.44
CA LEU A 213 15.46 5.98 6.65
C LEU A 213 15.19 4.75 7.52
N GLY A 214 14.59 3.72 6.93
CA GLY A 214 14.44 2.41 7.54
C GLY A 214 14.77 1.31 6.56
N ILE A 215 15.36 0.21 7.05
CA ILE A 215 15.50 -1.03 6.30
C ILE A 215 14.86 -2.13 7.13
N PHE A 216 13.89 -2.82 6.54
CA PHE A 216 13.12 -3.86 7.19
C PHE A 216 13.39 -5.22 6.55
N THR A 217 13.52 -6.24 7.40
CA THR A 217 13.60 -7.65 6.97
C THR A 217 12.81 -8.51 7.94
N ARG A 218 12.38 -9.70 7.51
CA ARG A 218 11.94 -10.72 8.46
C ARG A 218 13.11 -11.15 9.35
N ARG A 219 12.83 -11.50 10.60
CA ARG A 219 13.83 -11.78 11.64
C ARG A 219 14.89 -12.81 11.22
N SER A 220 14.45 -13.85 10.52
CA SER A 220 15.34 -14.91 10.07
C SER A 220 16.40 -14.47 9.04
N LEU A 221 16.33 -13.25 8.53
CA LEU A 221 17.31 -12.66 7.60
C LEU A 221 18.15 -11.53 8.19
N THR A 222 17.85 -11.06 9.39
CA THR A 222 18.47 -9.86 9.97
C THR A 222 20.02 -10.00 10.06
N GLU A 223 20.52 -11.18 10.39
CA GLU A 223 21.98 -11.43 10.48
C GLU A 223 22.74 -11.27 9.14
N TYR A 224 22.00 -11.35 8.01
CA TYR A 224 22.59 -11.24 6.67
C TYR A 224 22.46 -9.84 6.08
N LEU A 225 21.78 -8.92 6.79
CA LEU A 225 21.51 -7.58 6.29
C LEU A 225 22.75 -6.69 6.39
N ASP A 226 23.29 -6.24 5.26
CA ASP A 226 24.36 -5.25 5.17
C ASP A 226 23.79 -3.82 5.08
N ALA A 227 23.08 -3.40 6.13
CA ALA A 227 22.34 -2.15 6.18
C ALA A 227 23.19 -0.91 5.87
N ASP A 228 24.41 -0.83 6.39
CA ASP A 228 25.31 0.31 6.19
C ASP A 228 25.61 0.55 4.71
N TYR A 229 25.86 -0.52 3.96
CA TYR A 229 26.10 -0.44 2.52
C TYR A 229 24.85 0.03 1.76
N ILE A 230 23.66 -0.50 2.12
CA ILE A 230 22.40 -0.09 1.50
C ILE A 230 22.12 1.39 1.79
N PHE A 231 22.27 1.84 3.04
CA PHE A 231 22.10 3.25 3.40
C PHE A 231 23.12 4.15 2.66
N GLU A 232 24.36 3.73 2.51
CA GLU A 232 25.35 4.49 1.75
C GLU A 232 24.90 4.70 0.31
N LYS A 233 24.45 3.65 -0.39
CA LYS A 233 23.97 3.73 -1.77
C LYS A 233 22.71 4.56 -1.89
N THR A 234 21.80 4.44 -0.93
CA THR A 234 20.60 5.26 -0.84
C THR A 234 20.94 6.75 -0.76
N ARG A 235 21.85 7.14 0.16
CA ARG A 235 22.31 8.54 0.28
C ARG A 235 22.98 9.06 -0.99
N GLN A 236 23.81 8.24 -1.63
CA GLN A 236 24.45 8.60 -2.91
C GLN A 236 23.39 8.83 -4.00
N GLY A 237 22.35 7.98 -4.08
CA GLY A 237 21.25 8.12 -5.01
C GLY A 237 20.43 9.38 -4.77
N PHE A 238 20.03 9.64 -3.53
CA PHE A 238 19.30 10.87 -3.17
C PHE A 238 20.07 12.12 -3.58
N ALA A 239 21.35 12.22 -3.18
CA ALA A 239 22.18 13.37 -3.52
C ALA A 239 22.27 13.58 -5.03
N TYR A 240 22.47 12.50 -5.78
CA TYR A 240 22.57 12.54 -7.24
C TYR A 240 21.25 12.98 -7.89
N TYR A 241 20.13 12.37 -7.51
CA TYR A 241 18.84 12.67 -8.15
C TYR A 241 18.31 14.04 -7.77
N GLU A 242 18.42 14.47 -6.50
CA GLU A 242 18.00 15.80 -6.10
C GLU A 242 18.80 16.88 -6.82
N GLU A 243 20.12 16.69 -7.01
CA GLU A 243 20.96 17.59 -7.81
C GLU A 243 20.54 17.55 -9.28
N LYS A 244 20.38 16.35 -9.85
CA LYS A 244 20.12 16.17 -11.28
C LYS A 244 18.77 16.71 -11.70
N PHE A 245 17.73 16.43 -10.91
CA PHE A 245 16.36 16.86 -11.18
C PHE A 245 16.04 18.23 -10.57
N ARG A 246 16.90 18.75 -9.71
CA ARG A 246 16.67 20.01 -8.97
C ARG A 246 15.33 19.98 -8.23
N TYR A 247 15.04 18.85 -7.61
CA TYR A 247 13.82 18.59 -6.90
C TYR A 247 14.12 17.80 -5.62
N ALA A 248 13.74 18.37 -4.47
CA ALA A 248 13.91 17.71 -3.20
C ALA A 248 12.91 16.57 -3.04
N TYR A 249 13.28 15.52 -2.33
CA TYR A 249 12.41 14.37 -2.08
C TYR A 249 11.08 14.83 -1.42
N PRO A 250 9.91 14.49 -1.98
CA PRO A 250 8.65 15.11 -1.57
C PRO A 250 8.01 14.47 -0.34
N PHE A 251 8.45 13.27 0.07
CA PHE A 251 7.82 12.53 1.16
C PHE A 251 8.56 12.75 2.50
N GLU A 252 7.94 12.29 3.61
CA GLU A 252 8.43 12.56 4.95
C GLU A 252 9.43 11.51 5.48
N LYS A 253 9.51 10.34 4.83
CA LYS A 253 10.41 9.25 5.19
C LYS A 253 10.71 8.38 3.98
N TYR A 254 11.73 7.54 4.06
CA TYR A 254 12.06 6.55 3.04
C TYR A 254 12.40 5.22 3.68
N ASP A 255 11.46 4.28 3.63
CA ASP A 255 11.64 2.92 4.11
C ASP A 255 11.87 1.96 2.95
N GLN A 256 12.80 1.03 3.13
CA GLN A 256 13.12 -0.07 2.22
C GLN A 256 12.79 -1.38 2.92
N LEU A 257 11.85 -2.14 2.35
CA LEU A 257 11.30 -3.33 2.98
C LEU A 257 11.59 -4.55 2.12
N PHE A 258 12.47 -5.42 2.61
CA PHE A 258 12.80 -6.68 1.94
C PHE A 258 11.76 -7.73 2.33
N VAL A 259 10.92 -8.11 1.36
CA VAL A 259 9.72 -8.92 1.61
C VAL A 259 9.82 -10.30 0.97
N PRO A 260 9.22 -11.33 1.61
CA PRO A 260 9.27 -12.71 1.11
C PRO A 260 8.37 -12.92 -0.10
N GLU A 261 8.74 -13.88 -0.96
CA GLU A 261 7.93 -14.33 -2.11
C GLU A 261 7.49 -13.21 -3.07
N PHE A 262 8.28 -12.14 -3.17
CA PHE A 262 7.98 -11.03 -4.04
C PHE A 262 8.26 -11.37 -5.51
N ASN A 263 7.29 -11.11 -6.39
CA ASN A 263 7.34 -11.54 -7.79
C ASN A 263 8.16 -10.61 -8.72
N ALA A 264 8.51 -9.41 -8.24
CA ALA A 264 9.32 -8.43 -8.97
C ALA A 264 10.65 -8.18 -8.25
N GLY A 265 11.51 -7.35 -8.81
CA GLY A 265 12.74 -6.91 -8.15
C GLY A 265 12.47 -5.95 -7.00
N ALA A 266 11.62 -4.97 -7.25
CA ALA A 266 11.14 -3.99 -6.28
C ALA A 266 9.85 -3.31 -6.76
N MET A 267 9.28 -2.43 -5.93
CA MET A 267 8.12 -1.61 -6.24
C MET A 267 8.22 -0.24 -5.56
N GLU A 268 8.04 0.82 -6.34
CA GLU A 268 8.18 2.23 -5.95
C GLU A 268 7.02 2.80 -5.11
N ASN A 269 6.51 2.06 -4.14
CA ASN A 269 5.50 2.61 -3.23
C ASN A 269 6.03 3.87 -2.54
N ALA A 270 5.27 4.96 -2.60
CA ALA A 270 5.71 6.25 -2.10
C ALA A 270 6.14 6.19 -0.62
N GLY A 271 7.42 6.42 -0.34
CA GLY A 271 8.01 6.39 1.00
C GLY A 271 8.14 5.00 1.64
N ALA A 272 7.72 3.92 0.97
CA ALA A 272 7.70 2.55 1.51
C ALA A 272 8.01 1.52 0.42
N VAL A 273 9.21 1.59 -0.14
CA VAL A 273 9.65 0.77 -1.28
C VAL A 273 9.84 -0.68 -0.83
N THR A 274 9.18 -1.60 -1.54
CA THR A 274 9.35 -3.03 -1.30
C THR A 274 10.38 -3.61 -2.25
N PHE A 275 11.23 -4.50 -1.73
CA PHE A 275 12.27 -5.21 -2.48
C PHE A 275 12.12 -6.71 -2.28
N VAL A 276 12.48 -7.48 -3.28
CA VAL A 276 12.61 -8.93 -3.13
C VAL A 276 13.73 -9.27 -2.14
N GLU A 277 13.45 -10.13 -1.17
CA GLU A 277 14.39 -10.48 -0.11
C GLU A 277 15.65 -11.24 -0.58
N THR A 278 15.69 -11.69 -1.84
CA THR A 278 16.89 -12.27 -2.43
C THR A 278 18.06 -11.28 -2.52
N TYR A 279 17.79 -9.99 -2.39
CA TYR A 279 18.81 -8.94 -2.25
C TYR A 279 19.42 -8.84 -0.86
N VAL A 280 18.90 -9.55 0.13
CA VAL A 280 19.58 -9.82 1.40
C VAL A 280 20.45 -11.06 1.20
N PHE A 281 21.75 -10.86 1.04
CA PHE A 281 22.67 -11.92 0.61
C PHE A 281 23.08 -12.82 1.77
N ARG A 282 22.60 -14.06 1.78
CA ARG A 282 22.88 -15.06 2.81
C ARG A 282 24.28 -15.72 2.66
N SER A 283 25.00 -15.39 1.60
CA SER A 283 26.34 -15.88 1.31
C SER A 283 27.09 -14.88 0.45
N LYS A 284 28.40 -15.11 0.26
CA LYS A 284 29.22 -14.24 -0.61
C LYS A 284 28.71 -14.32 -2.05
N VAL A 285 28.42 -13.17 -2.62
CA VAL A 285 27.97 -13.00 -4.01
C VAL A 285 29.03 -12.30 -4.86
N THR A 286 28.90 -12.39 -6.18
CA THR A 286 29.76 -11.67 -7.13
C THR A 286 29.48 -10.17 -7.14
N ASP A 287 30.42 -9.38 -7.63
CA ASP A 287 30.26 -7.93 -7.75
C ASP A 287 29.09 -7.58 -8.71
N ALA A 288 28.86 -8.37 -9.75
CA ALA A 288 27.73 -8.19 -10.66
C ALA A 288 26.36 -8.33 -9.93
N ILE A 289 26.24 -9.25 -8.98
CA ILE A 289 25.00 -9.40 -8.19
C ILE A 289 24.83 -8.21 -7.23
N LYS A 290 25.92 -7.72 -6.63
CA LYS A 290 25.88 -6.50 -5.79
C LYS A 290 25.49 -5.28 -6.61
N GLU A 291 26.08 -5.12 -7.80
CA GLU A 291 25.75 -4.05 -8.72
C GLU A 291 24.28 -4.09 -9.12
N ARG A 292 23.72 -5.28 -9.42
CA ARG A 292 22.32 -5.45 -9.74
C ARG A 292 21.41 -4.93 -8.60
N ARG A 293 21.74 -5.25 -7.32
CA ARG A 293 21.00 -4.70 -6.18
C ARG A 293 21.08 -3.18 -6.13
N VAL A 294 22.28 -2.60 -6.33
CA VAL A 294 22.44 -1.14 -6.35
C VAL A 294 21.64 -0.49 -7.45
N VAL A 295 21.64 -1.08 -8.67
CA VAL A 295 20.81 -0.59 -9.79
C VAL A 295 19.33 -0.59 -9.39
N THR A 296 18.85 -1.65 -8.75
CA THR A 296 17.45 -1.70 -8.29
C THR A 296 17.17 -0.65 -7.22
N ILE A 297 18.03 -0.50 -6.19
CA ILE A 297 17.88 0.55 -5.16
C ILE A 297 17.79 1.94 -5.79
N LEU A 298 18.63 2.23 -6.78
CA LEU A 298 18.65 3.53 -7.46
C LEU A 298 17.47 3.71 -8.42
N HIS A 299 16.94 2.62 -8.97
CA HIS A 299 15.75 2.65 -9.84
C HIS A 299 14.50 3.10 -9.08
N GLU A 300 14.37 2.66 -7.83
CA GLU A 300 13.21 2.92 -6.98
C GLU A 300 13.23 4.31 -6.29
N LEU A 301 14.34 5.02 -6.36
CA LEU A 301 14.46 6.38 -5.82
C LEU A 301 13.78 7.43 -6.70
#